data_be4ae2d2e18f8d4ec4510848fd65a328
#
_entry.id   be4ae2d2e18f8d4ec4510848fd65a328
#
_cell.length_a   1.000
_cell.length_b   1.000
_cell.length_c   1.000
_cell.angle_alpha   90.00
_cell.angle_beta   90.00
_cell.angle_gamma   90.00
#
_symmetry.space_group_name_H-M   'P 1'
#
loop_
_entity.id
_entity.type
_entity.pdbx_description
1 polymer ?
#
loop_
_entity_poly.entity_id
_entity_poly.type
_entity_poly.pdbx_seq_one_letter_code
_entity_poly.pdbx_strand_id
1 'polypeptide(L)'
;MQIIGMGLTLTLLAAGALAQQPASPPMKTYTSAADIAALIAKAKSDRRDNAPTTTENILRVAPYNASLEYRAAVGPAAVHEKEAEFFYVIDGSATMITGGKLVDEKRNGDNLTGTAIEGGTSRSVAKGDFIVVPENTPHWFSAINGTVVLMSLHVPRPVSGK
;
A
#
# COMPACT_ATOMS: atom_id res chain seq x y z
N MET A 1 25.82 73.14 -22.27
CA MET A 1 26.65 71.98 -21.78
C MET A 1 25.71 70.89 -21.31
N GLN A 2 25.37 69.95 -22.20
CA GLN A 2 24.40 68.87 -21.95
C GLN A 2 25.20 67.62 -21.47
N ILE A 3 24.82 67.10 -20.32
CA ILE A 3 25.39 65.85 -19.78
C ILE A 3 24.38 64.74 -20.09
N ILE A 4 24.79 63.80 -20.96
CA ILE A 4 24.02 62.62 -21.31
C ILE A 4 24.36 61.54 -20.25
N GLY A 5 23.37 61.20 -19.42
CA GLY A 5 23.47 60.10 -18.48
C GLY A 5 23.15 58.74 -19.15
N MET A 6 24.15 57.87 -19.22
CA MET A 6 24.03 56.52 -19.76
C MET A 6 23.55 55.59 -18.66
N GLY A 7 22.29 55.18 -18.67
CA GLY A 7 21.71 54.24 -17.77
C GLY A 7 22.12 52.79 -18.12
N LEU A 8 22.79 52.08 -17.23
CA LEU A 8 23.19 50.70 -17.36
C LEU A 8 22.07 49.81 -16.79
N THR A 9 21.30 49.19 -17.67
CA THR A 9 20.27 48.22 -17.29
C THR A 9 20.91 46.85 -17.05
N LEU A 10 20.92 46.43 -15.79
CA LEU A 10 21.42 45.13 -15.37
C LEU A 10 20.27 44.11 -15.47
N THR A 11 20.28 43.23 -16.48
CA THR A 11 19.32 42.12 -16.63
C THR A 11 19.79 40.94 -15.79
N LEU A 12 19.09 40.66 -14.68
CA LEU A 12 19.26 39.43 -13.89
C LEU A 12 18.61 38.26 -14.68
N LEU A 13 19.41 37.34 -15.21
CA LEU A 13 18.96 36.02 -15.65
C LEU A 13 18.77 35.16 -14.41
N ALA A 14 17.52 34.90 -14.03
CA ALA A 14 17.18 33.89 -13.06
C ALA A 14 17.29 32.50 -13.73
N ALA A 15 18.39 31.79 -13.46
CA ALA A 15 18.50 30.36 -13.81
C ALA A 15 17.57 29.55 -12.93
N GLY A 16 16.40 29.16 -13.48
CA GLY A 16 15.47 28.23 -12.82
C GLY A 16 16.14 26.85 -12.68
N ALA A 17 16.49 26.45 -11.47
CA ALA A 17 16.90 25.09 -11.19
C ALA A 17 15.67 24.16 -11.42
N LEU A 18 15.68 23.40 -12.51
CA LEU A 18 14.73 22.30 -12.71
C LEU A 18 15.02 21.24 -11.62
N ALA A 19 14.13 21.17 -10.64
CA ALA A 19 14.18 20.10 -9.64
C ALA A 19 14.02 18.76 -10.39
N GLN A 20 15.08 17.96 -10.42
CA GLN A 20 15.07 16.62 -10.97
C GLN A 20 14.11 15.77 -10.13
N GLN A 21 13.02 15.27 -10.72
CA GLN A 21 12.17 14.29 -10.05
C GLN A 21 13.04 13.07 -9.67
N PRO A 22 12.89 12.56 -8.43
CA PRO A 22 13.61 11.37 -8.02
C PRO A 22 13.28 10.22 -8.98
N ALA A 23 14.31 9.54 -9.49
CA ALA A 23 14.15 8.42 -10.39
C ALA A 23 13.26 7.36 -9.73
N SER A 24 12.29 6.83 -10.48
CA SER A 24 11.46 5.72 -9.99
C SER A 24 12.37 4.56 -9.57
N PRO A 25 12.08 3.91 -8.43
CA PRO A 25 12.90 2.78 -7.97
C PRO A 25 12.93 1.68 -9.06
N PRO A 26 14.05 0.96 -9.22
CA PRO A 26 14.19 -0.05 -10.26
C PRO A 26 13.15 -1.16 -10.12
N MET A 27 12.74 -1.73 -11.25
CA MET A 27 11.86 -2.90 -11.30
C MET A 27 12.50 -4.07 -10.55
N LYS A 28 11.70 -4.79 -9.75
CA LYS A 28 12.10 -5.99 -9.02
C LYS A 28 11.08 -7.10 -9.32
N THR A 29 11.51 -8.11 -10.05
CA THR A 29 10.67 -9.23 -10.54
C THR A 29 10.86 -10.53 -9.76
N TYR A 30 11.84 -10.59 -8.87
CA TYR A 30 12.17 -11.79 -8.10
C TYR A 30 12.55 -11.44 -6.67
N THR A 31 12.16 -12.29 -5.73
CA THR A 31 12.57 -12.25 -4.32
C THR A 31 12.71 -13.70 -3.84
N SER A 32 13.87 -14.06 -3.33
CA SER A 32 14.14 -15.41 -2.84
C SER A 32 13.42 -15.68 -1.49
N ALA A 33 13.34 -16.95 -1.10
CA ALA A 33 12.82 -17.32 0.22
C ALA A 33 13.66 -16.70 1.37
N ALA A 34 14.98 -16.60 1.18
CA ALA A 34 15.86 -15.95 2.15
C ALA A 34 15.58 -14.44 2.27
N ASP A 35 15.32 -13.76 1.15
CA ASP A 35 14.94 -12.35 1.14
C ASP A 35 13.58 -12.15 1.83
N ILE A 36 12.60 -13.04 1.61
CA ILE A 36 11.31 -12.98 2.33
C ILE A 36 11.52 -13.09 3.84
N ALA A 37 12.36 -14.03 4.29
CA ALA A 37 12.69 -14.17 5.71
C ALA A 37 13.34 -12.89 6.27
N ALA A 38 14.25 -12.28 5.52
CA ALA A 38 14.87 -10.99 5.89
C ALA A 38 13.86 -9.84 5.94
N LEU A 39 12.91 -9.78 5.00
CA LEU A 39 11.84 -8.78 4.99
C LEU A 39 10.90 -8.93 6.20
N ILE A 40 10.59 -10.17 6.61
CA ILE A 40 9.80 -10.43 7.83
C ILE A 40 10.55 -9.91 9.07
N ALA A 41 11.85 -10.24 9.20
CA ALA A 41 12.66 -9.77 10.31
C ALA A 41 12.74 -8.24 10.33
N LYS A 42 12.93 -7.61 9.16
CA LYS A 42 12.94 -6.16 9.01
C LYS A 42 11.61 -5.54 9.41
N ALA A 43 10.48 -6.01 8.88
CA ALA A 43 9.14 -5.50 9.21
C ALA A 43 8.84 -5.59 10.71
N LYS A 44 9.30 -6.67 11.35
CA LYS A 44 9.18 -6.84 12.81
C LYS A 44 10.02 -5.82 13.58
N SER A 45 11.26 -5.55 13.14
CA SER A 45 12.15 -4.59 13.82
C SER A 45 11.75 -3.15 13.58
N ASP A 46 11.24 -2.82 12.40
CA ASP A 46 10.87 -1.46 12.00
C ASP A 46 9.46 -1.06 12.47
N ARG A 47 8.72 -2.01 13.04
CA ARG A 47 7.40 -1.73 13.60
C ARG A 47 7.50 -0.66 14.68
N ARG A 48 6.89 0.49 14.40
CA ARG A 48 6.86 1.63 15.36
C ARG A 48 5.59 1.55 16.19
N ASP A 49 5.71 1.90 17.47
CA ASP A 49 4.63 2.24 18.40
C ASP A 49 3.29 1.57 18.11
N ASN A 50 2.98 0.42 18.39
CA ASN A 50 1.66 -0.19 18.19
C ASN A 50 1.06 -0.08 16.77
N ALA A 51 1.86 0.26 15.75
CA ALA A 51 1.38 0.24 14.37
C ALA A 51 0.73 -1.12 14.06
N PRO A 52 -0.52 -1.16 13.58
CA PRO A 52 -1.19 -2.43 13.33
C PRO A 52 -0.50 -3.23 12.22
N THR A 53 0.07 -2.56 11.23
CA THR A 53 0.70 -3.18 10.06
C THR A 53 2.01 -2.48 9.74
N THR A 54 3.04 -3.25 9.40
CA THR A 54 4.27 -2.78 8.76
C THR A 54 4.40 -3.45 7.41
N THR A 55 4.70 -2.67 6.37
CA THR A 55 4.70 -3.13 4.98
C THR A 55 6.10 -3.04 4.37
N GLU A 56 6.54 -4.10 3.69
CA GLU A 56 7.79 -4.16 2.92
C GLU A 56 7.53 -4.58 1.48
N ASN A 57 8.30 -4.07 0.52
CA ASN A 57 8.11 -4.43 -0.88
C ASN A 57 8.73 -5.80 -1.20
N ILE A 58 7.93 -6.74 -1.67
CA ILE A 58 8.39 -8.04 -2.23
C ILE A 58 8.80 -7.87 -3.69
N LEU A 59 7.86 -7.41 -4.53
CA LEU A 59 8.07 -7.18 -5.96
C LEU A 59 7.62 -5.76 -6.32
N ARG A 60 8.23 -5.22 -7.40
CA ARG A 60 7.86 -3.91 -7.95
C ARG A 60 7.89 -4.00 -9.48
N VAL A 61 6.72 -4.19 -10.05
CA VAL A 61 6.53 -4.35 -11.51
C VAL A 61 5.26 -3.60 -11.89
N ALA A 62 5.38 -2.31 -12.19
CA ALA A 62 4.21 -1.51 -12.56
C ALA A 62 3.40 -2.16 -13.71
N PRO A 63 2.07 -2.19 -13.63
CA PRO A 63 1.22 -1.60 -12.60
C PRO A 63 1.07 -2.46 -11.33
N TYR A 64 1.69 -3.63 -11.25
CA TYR A 64 1.56 -4.57 -10.15
C TYR A 64 2.54 -4.25 -9.03
N ASN A 65 2.11 -4.44 -7.80
CA ASN A 65 2.93 -4.33 -6.62
C ASN A 65 2.60 -5.45 -5.63
N ALA A 66 3.60 -6.25 -5.26
CA ALA A 66 3.46 -7.25 -4.22
C ALA A 66 4.19 -6.78 -2.97
N SER A 67 3.49 -6.77 -1.86
CA SER A 67 3.98 -6.34 -0.56
C SER A 67 3.92 -7.46 0.46
N LEU A 68 4.89 -7.47 1.37
CA LEU A 68 4.81 -8.21 2.62
C LEU A 68 4.14 -7.32 3.64
N GLU A 69 3.13 -7.84 4.33
CA GLU A 69 2.46 -7.17 5.44
C GLU A 69 2.70 -7.96 6.72
N TYR A 70 3.35 -7.34 7.68
CA TYR A 70 3.48 -7.85 9.04
C TYR A 70 2.41 -7.18 9.89
N ARG A 71 1.35 -7.92 10.22
CA ARG A 71 0.21 -7.44 11.01
C ARG A 71 0.31 -7.97 12.43
N ALA A 72 0.47 -7.09 13.40
CA ALA A 72 0.61 -7.42 14.82
C ALA A 72 -0.58 -6.91 15.67
N ALA A 73 -1.52 -6.20 15.04
CA ALA A 73 -2.77 -5.76 15.66
C ALA A 73 -3.84 -5.56 14.57
N VAL A 74 -5.08 -5.43 15.00
CA VAL A 74 -6.20 -5.11 14.12
C VAL A 74 -6.02 -3.70 13.57
N GLY A 75 -6.03 -3.57 12.25
CA GLY A 75 -6.03 -2.32 11.52
C GLY A 75 -7.43 -1.91 11.05
N PRO A 76 -7.55 -0.83 10.27
CA PRO A 76 -8.82 -0.43 9.67
C PRO A 76 -9.32 -1.46 8.66
N ALA A 77 -10.64 -1.49 8.44
CA ALA A 77 -11.26 -2.12 7.31
C ALA A 77 -10.99 -1.30 6.04
N ALA A 78 -10.98 -1.95 4.86
CA ALA A 78 -10.67 -1.31 3.60
C ALA A 78 -11.58 -1.74 2.45
N VAL A 79 -11.66 -0.88 1.42
CA VAL A 79 -12.21 -1.18 0.09
C VAL A 79 -11.26 -0.57 -0.94
N HIS A 80 -10.86 -1.36 -1.94
CA HIS A 80 -10.15 -0.90 -3.12
C HIS A 80 -11.13 -0.87 -4.30
N GLU A 81 -11.52 0.32 -4.76
CA GLU A 81 -12.59 0.46 -5.76
C GLU A 81 -12.15 0.03 -7.16
N LYS A 82 -10.84 0.09 -7.46
CA LYS A 82 -10.28 -0.12 -8.80
C LYS A 82 -9.30 -1.28 -8.89
N GLU A 83 -9.12 -2.02 -7.80
CA GLU A 83 -8.15 -3.09 -7.72
C GLU A 83 -8.75 -4.30 -6.99
N ALA A 84 -8.50 -5.49 -7.49
CA ALA A 84 -8.62 -6.70 -6.70
C ALA A 84 -7.37 -6.86 -5.83
N GLU A 85 -7.52 -7.38 -4.62
CA GLU A 85 -6.41 -7.69 -3.74
C GLU A 85 -6.32 -9.19 -3.48
N PHE A 86 -5.11 -9.72 -3.63
CA PHE A 86 -4.79 -11.12 -3.39
C PHE A 86 -3.93 -11.23 -2.14
N PHE A 87 -4.30 -12.13 -1.24
CA PHE A 87 -3.49 -12.45 -0.06
C PHE A 87 -3.01 -13.90 -0.12
N TYR A 88 -1.77 -14.10 0.26
CA TYR A 88 -1.23 -15.40 0.63
C TYR A 88 -0.72 -15.33 2.06
N VAL A 89 -1.21 -16.21 2.94
CA VAL A 89 -0.79 -16.24 4.35
C VAL A 89 0.54 -16.96 4.45
N ILE A 90 1.61 -16.21 4.67
CA ILE A 90 2.98 -16.73 4.81
C ILE A 90 3.16 -17.39 6.18
N ASP A 91 2.63 -16.75 7.25
CA ASP A 91 2.73 -17.26 8.61
C ASP A 91 1.65 -16.65 9.52
N GLY A 92 1.32 -17.36 10.62
CA GLY A 92 0.33 -16.93 11.60
C GLY A 92 -1.12 -17.20 11.19
N SER A 93 -2.06 -16.56 11.88
CA SER A 93 -3.49 -16.71 11.63
C SER A 93 -4.29 -15.48 12.05
N ALA A 94 -5.47 -15.32 11.46
CA ALA A 94 -6.36 -14.20 11.70
C ALA A 94 -7.82 -14.58 11.46
N THR A 95 -8.74 -13.70 11.83
CA THR A 95 -10.12 -13.72 11.35
C THR A 95 -10.29 -12.62 10.31
N MET A 96 -10.75 -12.99 9.13
CA MET A 96 -11.03 -12.05 8.04
C MET A 96 -12.54 -11.95 7.80
N ILE A 97 -13.03 -10.72 7.61
CA ILE A 97 -14.41 -10.43 7.20
C ILE A 97 -14.37 -9.85 5.79
N THR A 98 -15.24 -10.33 4.89
CA THR A 98 -15.38 -9.83 3.52
C THR A 98 -16.83 -9.54 3.18
N GLY A 99 -17.08 -8.53 2.33
CA GLY A 99 -18.42 -8.03 2.02
C GLY A 99 -19.00 -7.19 3.16
N GLY A 100 -20.32 -6.97 3.13
CA GLY A 100 -20.99 -6.10 4.10
C GLY A 100 -20.78 -4.60 3.82
N LYS A 101 -20.75 -3.78 4.88
CA LYS A 101 -20.61 -2.32 4.80
C LYS A 101 -19.57 -1.84 5.79
N LEU A 102 -18.79 -0.84 5.38
CA LEU A 102 -17.86 -0.15 6.28
C LEU A 102 -18.61 0.65 7.35
N VAL A 103 -18.11 0.61 8.57
CA VAL A 103 -18.52 1.51 9.68
C VAL A 103 -17.57 2.71 9.67
N ASP A 104 -18.10 3.91 9.89
CA ASP A 104 -17.34 5.18 9.89
C ASP A 104 -16.48 5.35 8.62
N GLU A 105 -17.09 5.10 7.45
CA GLU A 105 -16.43 5.14 6.16
C GLU A 105 -15.75 6.49 5.90
N LYS A 106 -14.50 6.43 5.44
CA LYS A 106 -13.70 7.59 5.00
C LYS A 106 -13.07 7.30 3.66
N ARG A 107 -13.13 8.27 2.74
CA ARG A 107 -12.51 8.17 1.42
C ARG A 107 -11.08 8.68 1.43
N ASN A 108 -10.21 7.96 0.74
CA ASN A 108 -8.83 8.36 0.43
C ASN A 108 -8.51 7.96 -1.03
N GLY A 109 -8.74 8.89 -1.96
CA GLY A 109 -8.63 8.63 -3.39
C GLY A 109 -9.61 7.55 -3.87
N ASP A 110 -9.11 6.51 -4.50
CA ASP A 110 -9.85 5.34 -4.98
C ASP A 110 -10.02 4.24 -3.90
N ASN A 111 -9.70 4.55 -2.66
CA ASN A 111 -9.83 3.64 -1.53
C ASN A 111 -10.79 4.20 -0.49
N LEU A 112 -11.50 3.28 0.19
CA LEU A 112 -12.30 3.59 1.37
C LEU A 112 -11.70 2.87 2.57
N THR A 113 -11.82 3.46 3.74
CA THR A 113 -11.44 2.84 5.01
C THR A 113 -12.59 2.95 6.00
N GLY A 114 -12.63 2.06 6.99
CA GLY A 114 -13.61 2.10 8.07
C GLY A 114 -13.05 1.54 9.36
N THR A 115 -13.77 1.72 10.47
CA THR A 115 -13.39 1.18 11.78
C THR A 115 -13.75 -0.29 11.93
N ALA A 116 -14.75 -0.78 11.16
CA ALA A 116 -15.24 -2.16 11.17
C ALA A 116 -16.03 -2.46 9.88
N ILE A 117 -16.50 -3.70 9.77
CA ILE A 117 -17.46 -4.15 8.76
C ILE A 117 -18.68 -4.74 9.47
N GLU A 118 -19.88 -4.30 9.05
CA GLU A 118 -21.17 -4.88 9.45
C GLU A 118 -21.76 -5.74 8.33
N GLY A 119 -22.33 -6.89 8.69
CA GLY A 119 -23.06 -7.76 7.75
C GLY A 119 -22.18 -8.52 6.74
N GLY A 120 -20.88 -8.60 6.96
CA GLY A 120 -19.96 -9.37 6.11
C GLY A 120 -19.89 -10.85 6.49
N THR A 121 -19.18 -11.64 5.67
CA THR A 121 -18.89 -13.05 5.92
C THR A 121 -17.54 -13.19 6.61
N SER A 122 -17.55 -13.77 7.81
CA SER A 122 -16.34 -14.03 8.62
C SER A 122 -15.76 -15.41 8.29
N ARG A 123 -14.42 -15.50 8.24
CA ARG A 123 -13.67 -16.77 8.13
C ARG A 123 -12.36 -16.70 8.88
N SER A 124 -11.93 -17.82 9.45
CA SER A 124 -10.56 -17.99 9.91
C SER A 124 -9.64 -18.19 8.73
N VAL A 125 -8.47 -17.55 8.76
CA VAL A 125 -7.40 -17.72 7.79
C VAL A 125 -6.10 -18.06 8.50
N ALA A 126 -5.29 -18.93 7.89
CA ALA A 126 -4.08 -19.44 8.49
C ALA A 126 -2.99 -19.65 7.42
N LYS A 127 -1.77 -19.94 7.88
CA LYS A 127 -0.62 -20.23 7.02
C LYS A 127 -0.96 -21.18 5.89
N GLY A 128 -0.64 -20.76 4.65
CA GLY A 128 -0.89 -21.51 3.42
C GLY A 128 -2.19 -21.11 2.71
N ASP A 129 -3.09 -20.37 3.36
CA ASP A 129 -4.32 -19.93 2.73
C ASP A 129 -4.05 -18.87 1.65
N PHE A 130 -4.84 -18.96 0.58
CA PHE A 130 -4.84 -18.00 -0.50
C PHE A 130 -6.25 -17.37 -0.63
N ILE A 131 -6.31 -16.05 -0.65
CA ILE A 131 -7.55 -15.29 -0.64
C ILE A 131 -7.54 -14.30 -1.80
N VAL A 132 -8.68 -14.13 -2.47
CA VAL A 132 -8.93 -13.02 -3.38
C VAL A 132 -10.08 -12.16 -2.84
N VAL A 133 -9.85 -10.87 -2.80
CA VAL A 133 -10.86 -9.85 -2.55
C VAL A 133 -11.09 -9.12 -3.86
N PRO A 134 -12.26 -9.28 -4.51
CA PRO A 134 -12.58 -8.53 -5.72
C PRO A 134 -12.56 -7.02 -5.45
N GLU A 135 -12.35 -6.23 -6.51
CA GLU A 135 -12.50 -4.79 -6.43
C GLU A 135 -13.86 -4.40 -5.84
N ASN A 136 -13.90 -3.24 -5.21
CA ASN A 136 -15.11 -2.69 -4.58
C ASN A 136 -15.74 -3.59 -3.50
N THR A 137 -14.94 -4.46 -2.88
CA THR A 137 -15.40 -5.39 -1.84
C THR A 137 -14.79 -4.99 -0.49
N PRO A 138 -15.61 -4.67 0.52
CA PRO A 138 -15.12 -4.45 1.88
C PRO A 138 -14.39 -5.68 2.42
N HIS A 139 -13.26 -5.46 3.06
CA HIS A 139 -12.50 -6.52 3.71
C HIS A 139 -11.77 -6.02 4.95
N TRP A 140 -11.59 -6.91 5.92
CA TRP A 140 -11.04 -6.54 7.22
C TRP A 140 -10.47 -7.75 7.96
N PHE A 141 -9.27 -7.63 8.48
CA PHE A 141 -8.74 -8.57 9.47
C PHE A 141 -9.23 -8.14 10.85
N SER A 142 -10.36 -8.70 11.29
CA SER A 142 -11.08 -8.30 12.50
C SER A 142 -10.48 -8.85 13.79
N ALA A 143 -9.63 -9.88 13.68
CA ALA A 143 -8.84 -10.40 14.79
C ALA A 143 -7.50 -10.94 14.27
N ILE A 144 -6.44 -10.73 15.05
CA ILE A 144 -5.08 -11.24 14.77
C ILE A 144 -4.67 -12.13 15.94
N ASN A 145 -4.29 -13.38 15.66
CA ASN A 145 -3.84 -14.33 16.68
C ASN A 145 -2.31 -14.18 16.88
N GLY A 146 -1.91 -13.22 17.73
CA GLY A 146 -0.52 -12.84 17.91
C GLY A 146 -0.02 -11.98 16.73
N THR A 147 0.38 -12.62 15.64
CA THR A 147 0.77 -11.96 14.38
C THR A 147 0.29 -12.75 13.17
N VAL A 148 0.04 -12.05 12.06
CA VAL A 148 -0.12 -12.68 10.75
C VAL A 148 0.79 -11.98 9.74
N VAL A 149 1.47 -12.78 8.92
CA VAL A 149 2.34 -12.31 7.84
C VAL A 149 1.71 -12.70 6.51
N LEU A 150 1.48 -11.71 5.68
CA LEU A 150 0.81 -11.87 4.39
C LEU A 150 1.72 -11.40 3.25
N MET A 151 1.61 -12.03 2.09
CA MET A 151 1.86 -11.37 0.83
C MET A 151 0.54 -10.75 0.37
N SER A 152 0.54 -9.46 0.05
CA SER A 152 -0.57 -8.74 -0.60
C SER A 152 -0.15 -8.34 -2.01
N LEU A 153 -1.01 -8.60 -2.99
CA LEU A 153 -0.82 -8.22 -4.40
C LEU A 153 -2.05 -7.48 -4.89
N HIS A 154 -1.87 -6.21 -5.26
CA HIS A 154 -2.90 -5.40 -5.90
C HIS A 154 -2.87 -5.61 -7.42
N VAL A 155 -4.03 -5.96 -7.98
CA VAL A 155 -4.23 -6.15 -9.42
C VAL A 155 -5.25 -5.14 -9.91
N PRO A 156 -4.81 -4.10 -10.65
CA PRO A 156 -5.70 -3.08 -11.19
C PRO A 156 -6.76 -3.70 -12.12
N ARG A 157 -7.97 -3.17 -12.05
CA ARG A 157 -9.01 -3.51 -13.02
C ARG A 157 -8.51 -3.15 -14.43
N PRO A 158 -8.64 -4.04 -15.43
CA PRO A 158 -8.39 -3.67 -16.80
C PRO A 158 -9.26 -2.47 -17.19
N VAL A 159 -8.64 -1.42 -17.72
CA VAL A 159 -9.39 -0.32 -18.32
C VAL A 159 -10.06 -0.91 -19.54
N SER A 160 -11.39 -1.07 -19.50
CA SER A 160 -12.15 -1.49 -20.69
C SER A 160 -11.87 -0.44 -21.78
N GLY A 161 -11.08 -0.86 -22.80
CA GLY A 161 -10.81 -0.03 -23.96
C GLY A 161 -12.13 0.39 -24.61
N LYS A 162 -12.24 1.69 -24.87
CA LYS A 162 -13.28 2.22 -25.76
C LYS A 162 -12.97 1.83 -27.18
#